data_088920abf1804c9c98fd749b74d6e5f8
#
_entry.id   088920abf1804c9c98fd749b74d6e5f8
#
_cell.length_a   1.000
_cell.length_b   1.000
_cell.length_c   1.000
_cell.angle_alpha   90.00
_cell.angle_beta   90.00
_cell.angle_gamma   90.00
#
_symmetry.space_group_name_H-M   'P 1'
#
loop_
_entity.id
_entity.type
_entity.pdbx_description
1 polymer ?
#
loop_
_entity_poly.entity_id
_entity_poly.type
_entity_poly.pdbx_seq_one_letter_code
_entity_poly.pdbx_strand_id
1 'polypeptide(L)'
;KFKGVKIDVEKAKTLGELLEKRRDNLLKIIKKHTNVDVEIWAASSIKALLEHEKITDYEKTKDRKKKLKGKDGKVLLDEKGEPKIELVPSTTPKLPKDYLKTHKNRFLRMIVKARECDKAKGTFVEGLLSFVHEGRIHADINQIRSDQGGTVTGRFSMSNPNLQQIPSKGIIGKKMRELFVPDEGCVWGSFDYSQQEPRIVVHYALTLYPYKNPDIEMPNNLRESLEQIEESYKSGFDVDFHQVVADMAHISRTMAKTINLGLFYGMGKIKLASELNLTKAQASVLFNTYHEKAPFVKKLSQDLIEFAEDNKLLFTLGDRFCRFNKWETKDRSWNNAINRYEPVPILTEENAKRAFKAELLDKYKDHIADNYMGDFTKHYKPAFTYKALNRLIQGSAADMTKKAMVDLYEQGILPQIQIHDELCLSIDSEETAKVVKETMEKAVLLKVPNKVNYKKGKNW
;
A
#
# COMPACT_ATOMS: atom_id res chain seq x y z
N LYS A 1 -10.29 15.89 14.93
CA LYS A 1 -10.40 15.08 16.16
C LYS A 1 -11.53 15.59 17.06
N PHE A 2 -11.63 16.89 17.34
CA PHE A 2 -12.63 17.44 18.28
C PHE A 2 -14.08 17.21 17.83
N LYS A 3 -14.38 17.41 16.54
CA LYS A 3 -15.74 17.20 16.02
C LYS A 3 -16.13 15.72 16.00
N GLY A 4 -15.21 14.83 15.65
CA GLY A 4 -15.51 13.43 15.45
C GLY A 4 -16.48 13.16 14.30
N VAL A 5 -16.75 11.90 14.00
CA VAL A 5 -17.74 11.48 12.99
C VAL A 5 -18.92 10.79 13.66
N LYS A 6 -20.13 11.18 13.26
CA LYS A 6 -21.37 10.60 13.79
C LYS A 6 -21.58 9.18 13.25
N ILE A 7 -22.03 8.28 14.14
CA ILE A 7 -22.32 6.88 13.78
C ILE A 7 -23.73 6.52 14.25
N ASP A 8 -24.44 5.76 13.43
CA ASP A 8 -25.73 5.16 13.78
C ASP A 8 -25.49 3.90 14.61
N VAL A 9 -25.53 4.06 15.95
CA VAL A 9 -25.22 3.01 16.92
C VAL A 9 -26.22 1.85 16.85
N GLU A 10 -27.50 2.13 16.67
CA GLU A 10 -28.52 1.09 16.63
C GLU A 10 -28.43 0.28 15.32
N LYS A 11 -28.18 0.94 14.21
CA LYS A 11 -27.91 0.27 12.94
C LYS A 11 -26.63 -0.57 13.02
N ALA A 12 -25.60 -0.11 13.75
CA ALA A 12 -24.38 -0.86 13.96
C ALA A 12 -24.62 -2.16 14.76
N LYS A 13 -25.36 -2.08 15.86
CA LYS A 13 -25.75 -3.26 16.68
C LYS A 13 -26.51 -4.27 15.83
N THR A 14 -27.55 -3.81 15.12
CA THR A 14 -28.36 -4.64 14.21
C THR A 14 -27.51 -5.31 13.14
N LEU A 15 -26.55 -4.59 12.55
CA LEU A 15 -25.63 -5.17 11.58
C LEU A 15 -24.75 -6.25 12.20
N GLY A 16 -24.26 -6.06 13.43
CA GLY A 16 -23.51 -7.06 14.19
C GLY A 16 -24.27 -8.37 14.36
N GLU A 17 -25.53 -8.29 14.79
CA GLU A 17 -26.42 -9.44 14.93
C GLU A 17 -26.69 -10.17 13.60
N LEU A 18 -26.92 -9.41 12.54
CA LEU A 18 -27.11 -9.99 11.19
C LEU A 18 -25.87 -10.72 10.69
N LEU A 19 -24.67 -10.16 10.93
CA LEU A 19 -23.39 -10.79 10.57
C LEU A 19 -23.18 -12.08 11.36
N GLU A 20 -23.49 -12.10 12.64
CA GLU A 20 -23.42 -13.29 13.48
C GLU A 20 -24.38 -14.39 13.01
N LYS A 21 -25.65 -14.06 12.85
CA LYS A 21 -26.65 -14.98 12.30
C LYS A 21 -26.22 -15.57 10.97
N ARG A 22 -25.64 -14.75 10.09
CA ARG A 22 -25.14 -15.20 8.78
C ARG A 22 -23.95 -16.16 8.90
N ARG A 23 -22.98 -15.85 9.76
CA ARG A 23 -21.85 -16.73 10.08
C ARG A 23 -22.35 -18.09 10.58
N ASP A 24 -23.22 -18.09 11.57
CA ASP A 24 -23.71 -19.30 12.22
C ASP A 24 -24.55 -20.16 11.27
N ASN A 25 -25.35 -19.54 10.41
CA ASN A 25 -26.08 -20.25 9.37
C ASN A 25 -25.15 -20.94 8.37
N LEU A 26 -24.05 -20.29 7.96
CA LEU A 26 -23.06 -20.91 7.09
C LEU A 26 -22.39 -22.13 7.76
N LEU A 27 -22.07 -22.05 9.04
CA LEU A 27 -21.49 -23.14 9.81
C LEU A 27 -22.49 -24.29 10.03
N LYS A 28 -23.76 -23.96 10.33
CA LYS A 28 -24.84 -24.95 10.41
C LYS A 28 -25.02 -25.72 9.11
N ILE A 29 -24.95 -25.05 7.95
CA ILE A 29 -25.02 -25.71 6.63
C ILE A 29 -23.84 -26.65 6.43
N ILE A 30 -22.61 -26.23 6.76
CA ILE A 30 -21.43 -27.10 6.68
C ILE A 30 -21.64 -28.33 7.57
N LYS A 31 -21.95 -28.15 8.85
CA LYS A 31 -22.16 -29.24 9.82
C LYS A 31 -23.26 -30.22 9.36
N LYS A 32 -24.38 -29.69 8.88
CA LYS A 32 -25.51 -30.53 8.39
C LYS A 32 -25.11 -31.46 7.24
N HIS A 33 -24.22 -31.01 6.34
CA HIS A 33 -23.87 -31.78 5.14
C HIS A 33 -22.62 -32.66 5.30
N THR A 34 -21.73 -32.29 6.23
CA THR A 34 -20.43 -32.96 6.39
C THR A 34 -20.27 -33.65 7.74
N ASN A 35 -21.20 -33.41 8.67
CA ASN A 35 -21.09 -33.79 10.07
C ASN A 35 -19.79 -33.30 10.77
N VAL A 36 -19.10 -32.32 10.17
CA VAL A 36 -17.87 -31.70 10.71
C VAL A 36 -18.23 -30.37 11.37
N ASP A 37 -17.83 -30.20 12.61
CA ASP A 37 -17.95 -28.95 13.33
C ASP A 37 -16.72 -28.10 13.04
N VAL A 38 -16.90 -26.98 12.33
CA VAL A 38 -15.78 -26.16 11.82
C VAL A 38 -15.60 -24.92 12.65
N GLU A 39 -14.43 -24.83 13.28
CA GLU A 39 -13.93 -23.57 13.80
C GLU A 39 -13.14 -22.83 12.72
N ILE A 40 -13.67 -21.69 12.25
CA ILE A 40 -13.23 -21.03 11.01
C ILE A 40 -11.79 -20.51 11.04
N TRP A 41 -11.22 -20.28 12.21
CA TRP A 41 -9.83 -19.79 12.37
C TRP A 41 -8.83 -20.89 12.70
N ALA A 42 -9.31 -22.07 13.12
CA ALA A 42 -8.46 -23.21 13.45
C ALA A 42 -8.15 -24.07 12.22
N ALA A 43 -6.88 -24.06 11.81
CA ALA A 43 -6.45 -24.87 10.66
C ALA A 43 -6.68 -26.37 10.85
N SER A 44 -6.59 -26.88 12.10
CA SER A 44 -6.89 -28.27 12.46
C SER A 44 -8.35 -28.63 12.23
N SER A 45 -9.27 -27.75 12.58
CA SER A 45 -10.69 -27.94 12.35
C SER A 45 -11.05 -27.95 10.84
N ILE A 46 -10.44 -27.03 10.08
CA ILE A 46 -10.62 -27.00 8.62
C ILE A 46 -10.00 -28.25 7.97
N LYS A 47 -8.90 -28.78 8.52
CA LYS A 47 -8.27 -30.02 8.04
C LYS A 47 -9.26 -31.19 8.10
N ALA A 48 -10.04 -31.33 9.16
CA ALA A 48 -11.08 -32.35 9.26
C ALA A 48 -12.12 -32.23 8.13
N LEU A 49 -12.49 -31.01 7.75
CA LEU A 49 -13.36 -30.78 6.59
C LEU A 49 -12.68 -31.16 5.26
N LEU A 50 -11.39 -30.84 5.08
CA LEU A 50 -10.63 -31.22 3.89
C LEU A 50 -10.56 -32.74 3.75
N GLU A 51 -10.32 -33.46 4.85
CA GLU A 51 -10.28 -34.92 4.90
C GLU A 51 -11.65 -35.54 4.55
N HIS A 52 -12.74 -35.02 5.14
CA HIS A 52 -14.09 -35.42 4.82
C HIS A 52 -14.41 -35.26 3.31
N GLU A 53 -14.04 -34.11 2.75
CA GLU A 53 -14.29 -33.76 1.33
C GLU A 53 -13.26 -34.38 0.36
N LYS A 54 -12.29 -35.14 0.88
CA LYS A 54 -11.18 -35.79 0.12
C LYS A 54 -10.36 -34.76 -0.68
N ILE A 55 -10.15 -33.58 -0.12
CA ILE A 55 -9.36 -32.48 -0.73
C ILE A 55 -7.91 -32.64 -0.30
N THR A 56 -7.01 -32.80 -1.26
CA THR A 56 -5.55 -33.01 -1.02
C THR A 56 -4.66 -31.99 -1.72
N ASP A 57 -5.21 -31.12 -2.53
CA ASP A 57 -4.52 -30.14 -3.37
C ASP A 57 -4.12 -28.84 -2.62
N TYR A 58 -3.76 -28.96 -1.34
CA TYR A 58 -3.31 -27.83 -0.53
C TYR A 58 -1.85 -27.95 -0.13
N GLU A 59 -1.20 -26.78 0.02
CA GLU A 59 0.15 -26.71 0.59
C GLU A 59 0.10 -26.93 2.11
N LYS A 60 1.18 -27.52 2.65
CA LYS A 60 1.40 -27.59 4.11
C LYS A 60 2.15 -26.36 4.59
N THR A 61 1.98 -26.01 5.86
CA THR A 61 2.79 -24.99 6.51
C THR A 61 4.26 -25.46 6.59
N LYS A 62 5.20 -24.54 6.83
CA LYS A 62 6.61 -24.88 6.98
C LYS A 62 6.80 -25.87 8.15
N ASP A 63 7.79 -26.75 8.00
CA ASP A 63 8.20 -27.68 9.04
C ASP A 63 8.55 -26.93 10.34
N ARG A 64 8.22 -27.54 11.47
CA ARG A 64 8.47 -26.95 12.78
C ARG A 64 9.88 -27.27 13.23
N LYS A 65 10.60 -26.26 13.68
CA LYS A 65 11.87 -26.42 14.38
C LYS A 65 11.58 -26.85 15.82
N LYS A 66 11.93 -28.08 16.17
CA LYS A 66 11.83 -28.63 17.53
C LYS A 66 13.22 -28.68 18.15
N LYS A 67 13.41 -28.04 19.30
CA LYS A 67 14.65 -28.18 20.08
C LYS A 67 14.71 -29.58 20.65
N LEU A 68 15.78 -30.32 20.39
CA LEU A 68 16.00 -31.62 21.00
C LEU A 68 16.31 -31.46 22.48
N LYS A 69 15.72 -32.35 23.29
CA LYS A 69 15.96 -32.41 24.74
C LYS A 69 16.56 -33.74 25.14
N GLY A 70 17.52 -33.71 26.04
CA GLY A 70 18.09 -34.91 26.66
C GLY A 70 17.08 -35.59 27.59
N LYS A 71 17.47 -36.74 28.15
CA LYS A 71 16.70 -37.51 29.13
C LYS A 71 16.40 -36.71 30.42
N ASP A 72 17.22 -35.72 30.72
CA ASP A 72 17.11 -34.78 31.84
C ASP A 72 16.18 -33.58 31.53
N GLY A 73 15.54 -33.55 30.36
CA GLY A 73 14.65 -32.47 29.91
C GLY A 73 15.35 -31.19 29.44
N LYS A 74 16.72 -31.13 29.53
CA LYS A 74 17.47 -29.96 29.07
C LYS A 74 17.65 -29.98 27.56
N VAL A 75 17.75 -28.77 26.95
CA VAL A 75 18.00 -28.62 25.52
C VAL A 75 19.41 -29.10 25.19
N LEU A 76 19.49 -30.00 24.22
CA LEU A 76 20.79 -30.44 23.69
C LEU A 76 21.41 -29.33 22.84
N LEU A 77 22.69 -29.07 23.07
CA LEU A 77 23.48 -28.10 22.31
C LEU A 77 24.39 -28.81 21.30
N ASP A 78 24.72 -28.13 20.23
CA ASP A 78 25.70 -28.56 19.24
C ASP A 78 27.14 -28.18 19.69
N GLU A 79 28.13 -28.46 18.85
CA GLU A 79 29.53 -28.15 19.12
C GLU A 79 29.85 -26.65 19.23
N LYS A 80 28.91 -25.77 18.76
CA LYS A 80 29.01 -24.32 18.83
C LYS A 80 28.20 -23.73 19.99
N GLY A 81 27.58 -24.57 20.83
CA GLY A 81 26.73 -24.12 21.92
C GLY A 81 25.30 -23.72 21.52
N GLU A 82 24.91 -23.95 20.26
CA GLU A 82 23.59 -23.63 19.77
C GLU A 82 22.60 -24.82 19.99
N PRO A 83 21.30 -24.55 20.18
CA PRO A 83 20.29 -25.59 20.34
C PRO A 83 20.23 -26.55 19.15
N LYS A 84 20.45 -27.86 19.37
CA LYS A 84 20.18 -28.87 18.33
C LYS A 84 18.71 -28.84 17.92
N ILE A 85 18.45 -28.70 16.63
CA ILE A 85 17.11 -28.54 16.07
C ILE A 85 16.79 -29.73 15.17
N GLU A 86 15.65 -30.35 15.41
CA GLU A 86 15.03 -31.32 14.51
C GLU A 86 13.94 -30.62 13.69
N LEU A 87 13.90 -30.85 12.39
CA LEU A 87 12.81 -30.42 11.54
C LEU A 87 11.70 -31.49 11.56
N VAL A 88 10.59 -31.14 12.21
CA VAL A 88 9.40 -32.01 12.23
C VAL A 88 8.46 -31.61 11.10
N PRO A 89 8.16 -32.51 10.14
CA PRO A 89 7.28 -32.24 9.02
C PRO A 89 5.92 -31.71 9.49
N SER A 90 5.47 -30.61 8.88
CA SER A 90 4.16 -30.05 9.19
C SER A 90 3.04 -30.86 8.54
N THR A 91 2.04 -31.20 9.34
CA THR A 91 0.78 -31.78 8.84
C THR A 91 -0.35 -30.76 8.72
N THR A 92 -0.08 -29.49 9.10
CA THR A 92 -1.06 -28.41 9.12
C THR A 92 -1.24 -27.83 7.71
N PRO A 93 -2.48 -27.73 7.19
CA PRO A 93 -2.73 -27.12 5.89
C PRO A 93 -2.43 -25.62 5.92
N LYS A 94 -1.81 -25.13 4.85
CA LYS A 94 -1.67 -23.70 4.57
C LYS A 94 -2.88 -23.26 3.76
N LEU A 95 -3.77 -22.50 4.37
CA LEU A 95 -5.07 -22.11 3.82
C LEU A 95 -5.15 -20.60 3.59
N PRO A 96 -4.43 -20.06 2.59
CA PRO A 96 -4.52 -18.64 2.24
C PRO A 96 -5.93 -18.31 1.76
N LYS A 97 -6.33 -17.04 1.93
CA LYS A 97 -7.67 -16.57 1.57
C LYS A 97 -8.03 -16.88 0.10
N ASP A 98 -7.06 -16.67 -0.79
CA ASP A 98 -7.28 -16.85 -2.23
C ASP A 98 -7.52 -18.31 -2.58
N TYR A 99 -6.75 -19.25 -2.01
CA TYR A 99 -6.99 -20.68 -2.16
C TYR A 99 -8.43 -21.06 -1.77
N LEU A 100 -8.85 -20.66 -0.55
CA LEU A 100 -10.20 -20.97 -0.06
C LEU A 100 -11.31 -20.32 -0.91
N LYS A 101 -11.06 -19.11 -1.43
CA LYS A 101 -12.03 -18.32 -2.20
C LYS A 101 -12.26 -18.88 -3.61
N THR A 102 -11.18 -19.31 -4.27
CA THR A 102 -11.21 -19.78 -5.66
C THR A 102 -11.45 -21.28 -5.78
N HIS A 103 -11.33 -22.02 -4.68
CA HIS A 103 -11.49 -23.46 -4.68
C HIS A 103 -12.90 -23.90 -5.14
N LYS A 104 -12.98 -25.01 -5.90
CA LYS A 104 -14.25 -25.55 -6.44
C LYS A 104 -15.23 -26.00 -5.35
N ASN A 105 -14.73 -26.46 -4.20
CA ASN A 105 -15.56 -26.92 -3.09
C ASN A 105 -16.35 -25.76 -2.47
N ARG A 106 -17.67 -25.91 -2.36
CA ARG A 106 -18.59 -24.90 -1.85
C ARG A 106 -18.37 -24.59 -0.36
N PHE A 107 -17.97 -25.59 0.44
CA PHE A 107 -17.81 -25.42 1.88
C PHE A 107 -16.57 -24.56 2.21
N LEU A 108 -15.48 -24.72 1.45
CA LEU A 108 -14.31 -23.83 1.60
C LEU A 108 -14.66 -22.36 1.29
N ARG A 109 -15.48 -22.12 0.27
CA ARG A 109 -15.98 -20.76 0.00
C ARG A 109 -16.94 -20.26 1.08
N MET A 110 -17.71 -21.14 1.73
CA MET A 110 -18.54 -20.78 2.90
C MET A 110 -17.69 -20.39 4.09
N ILE A 111 -16.56 -21.06 4.35
CA ILE A 111 -15.60 -20.66 5.39
C ILE A 111 -15.10 -19.23 5.15
N VAL A 112 -14.74 -18.88 3.91
CA VAL A 112 -14.32 -17.49 3.60
C VAL A 112 -15.41 -16.49 3.95
N LYS A 113 -16.66 -16.77 3.55
CA LYS A 113 -17.79 -15.89 3.86
C LYS A 113 -18.06 -15.80 5.37
N ALA A 114 -17.92 -16.92 6.11
CA ALA A 114 -18.06 -16.93 7.56
C ALA A 114 -16.96 -16.11 8.24
N ARG A 115 -15.69 -16.25 7.81
CA ARG A 115 -14.57 -15.42 8.26
C ARG A 115 -14.79 -13.93 7.96
N GLU A 116 -15.35 -13.59 6.80
CA GLU A 116 -15.67 -12.20 6.44
C GLU A 116 -16.76 -11.63 7.35
N CYS A 117 -17.79 -12.39 7.70
CA CYS A 117 -18.81 -11.98 8.66
C CYS A 117 -18.24 -11.82 10.07
N ASP A 118 -17.46 -12.79 10.55
CA ASP A 118 -16.86 -12.78 11.88
C ASP A 118 -15.91 -11.61 12.06
N LYS A 119 -14.99 -11.39 11.09
CA LYS A 119 -14.09 -10.23 11.09
C LYS A 119 -14.85 -8.91 11.03
N ALA A 120 -15.92 -8.84 10.22
CA ALA A 120 -16.71 -7.62 10.09
C ALA A 120 -17.42 -7.29 11.41
N LYS A 121 -17.99 -8.29 12.09
CA LYS A 121 -18.60 -8.11 13.42
C LYS A 121 -17.54 -7.68 14.45
N GLY A 122 -16.53 -8.51 14.71
CA GLY A 122 -15.58 -8.28 15.79
C GLY A 122 -14.68 -7.06 15.57
N THR A 123 -14.00 -6.99 14.40
CA THR A 123 -13.02 -5.93 14.18
C THR A 123 -13.67 -4.58 13.86
N PHE A 124 -14.76 -4.58 13.05
CA PHE A 124 -15.33 -3.32 12.59
C PHE A 124 -16.55 -2.91 13.40
N VAL A 125 -17.58 -3.75 13.61
CA VAL A 125 -18.77 -3.32 14.33
C VAL A 125 -18.46 -3.13 15.83
N GLU A 126 -18.03 -4.19 16.51
CA GLU A 126 -17.74 -4.15 17.96
C GLU A 126 -16.53 -3.23 18.24
N GLY A 127 -15.49 -3.31 17.40
CA GLY A 127 -14.33 -2.44 17.51
C GLY A 127 -14.67 -0.96 17.34
N LEU A 128 -15.59 -0.58 16.43
CA LEU A 128 -16.04 0.80 16.30
C LEU A 128 -16.91 1.23 17.48
N LEU A 129 -17.84 0.37 17.91
CA LEU A 129 -18.75 0.67 19.02
C LEU A 129 -18.00 0.91 20.34
N SER A 130 -16.85 0.26 20.56
CA SER A 130 -16.02 0.48 21.74
C SER A 130 -15.38 1.87 21.82
N PHE A 131 -15.33 2.59 20.71
CA PHE A 131 -14.80 3.97 20.64
C PHE A 131 -15.89 5.04 20.49
N VAL A 132 -17.16 4.66 20.60
CA VAL A 132 -18.25 5.63 20.51
C VAL A 132 -18.36 6.42 21.81
N HIS A 133 -18.31 7.73 21.68
CA HIS A 133 -18.61 8.69 22.75
C HIS A 133 -19.64 9.67 22.25
N GLU A 134 -20.77 9.80 22.96
CA GLU A 134 -21.89 10.68 22.59
C GLU A 134 -22.35 10.53 21.12
N GLY A 135 -22.42 9.27 20.63
CA GLY A 135 -22.84 8.96 19.27
C GLY A 135 -21.81 9.28 18.18
N ARG A 136 -20.57 9.59 18.56
CA ARG A 136 -19.48 9.93 17.64
C ARG A 136 -18.22 9.11 17.90
N ILE A 137 -17.38 9.00 16.90
CA ILE A 137 -16.06 8.39 16.97
C ILE A 137 -15.00 9.47 16.75
N HIS A 138 -14.02 9.51 17.65
CA HIS A 138 -12.90 10.46 17.65
C HIS A 138 -11.58 9.73 17.46
N ALA A 139 -11.29 9.28 16.23
CA ALA A 139 -10.06 8.57 15.91
C ALA A 139 -8.81 9.42 16.18
N ASP A 140 -7.72 8.78 16.58
CA ASP A 140 -6.42 9.40 16.66
C ASP A 140 -5.81 9.52 15.27
N ILE A 141 -5.29 10.72 14.93
CA ILE A 141 -4.67 11.00 13.65
C ILE A 141 -3.17 11.19 13.88
N ASN A 142 -2.37 10.25 13.33
CA ASN A 142 -0.91 10.32 13.39
C ASN A 142 -0.39 11.09 12.17
N GLN A 143 0.11 12.29 12.37
CA GLN A 143 0.56 13.20 11.31
C GLN A 143 1.98 12.93 10.85
N ILE A 144 2.83 12.49 11.77
CA ILE A 144 4.24 12.18 11.54
C ILE A 144 4.54 10.76 12.00
N ARG A 145 5.57 10.16 11.45
CA ARG A 145 6.00 8.83 11.85
C ARG A 145 6.68 8.86 13.22
N SER A 146 6.20 8.00 14.10
CA SER A 146 6.77 7.72 15.42
C SER A 146 6.70 6.21 15.69
N ASP A 147 7.17 5.79 16.85
CA ASP A 147 7.03 4.39 17.31
C ASP A 147 5.56 4.00 17.53
N GLN A 148 4.68 4.98 17.73
CA GLN A 148 3.24 4.77 17.93
C GLN A 148 2.42 4.78 16.64
N GLY A 149 2.98 5.16 15.49
CA GLY A 149 2.25 5.20 14.23
C GLY A 149 2.85 6.16 13.19
N GLY A 150 2.03 6.54 12.21
CA GLY A 150 2.42 7.40 11.11
C GLY A 150 3.02 6.64 9.93
N THR A 151 3.27 7.35 8.84
CA THR A 151 3.79 6.78 7.60
C THR A 151 5.09 7.43 7.16
N VAL A 152 5.92 6.70 6.41
CA VAL A 152 7.19 7.24 5.87
C VAL A 152 6.95 8.34 4.83
N THR A 153 5.84 8.30 4.12
CA THR A 153 5.47 9.25 3.07
C THR A 153 4.83 10.51 3.63
N GLY A 154 4.48 10.53 4.92
CA GLY A 154 3.77 11.65 5.55
C GLY A 154 2.26 11.64 5.31
N ARG A 155 1.69 10.59 4.68
CA ARG A 155 0.25 10.36 4.74
C ARG A 155 -0.18 10.23 6.20
N PHE A 156 -1.39 10.66 6.52
CA PHE A 156 -1.98 10.36 7.82
C PHE A 156 -2.14 8.84 8.01
N SER A 157 -1.97 8.37 9.21
CA SER A 157 -2.52 7.09 9.65
C SER A 157 -3.45 7.31 10.83
N MET A 158 -4.41 6.42 10.99
CA MET A 158 -5.39 6.51 12.08
C MET A 158 -5.28 5.30 13.00
N SER A 159 -5.56 5.55 14.27
CA SER A 159 -5.68 4.53 15.32
C SER A 159 -6.81 4.89 16.28
N ASN A 160 -7.25 3.96 17.08
CA ASN A 160 -8.24 4.14 18.13
C ASN A 160 -9.54 4.85 17.68
N PRO A 161 -10.28 4.35 16.69
CA PRO A 161 -10.03 3.24 15.78
C PRO A 161 -9.39 3.68 14.45
N ASN A 162 -8.91 2.71 13.64
CA ASN A 162 -8.42 3.01 12.29
C ASN A 162 -9.57 3.10 11.28
N LEU A 163 -10.12 4.29 11.07
CA LEU A 163 -11.22 4.53 10.11
C LEU A 163 -10.80 4.34 8.65
N GLN A 164 -9.49 4.43 8.34
CA GLN A 164 -8.98 4.23 6.97
C GLN A 164 -9.03 2.77 6.52
N GLN A 165 -9.22 1.82 7.46
CA GLN A 165 -9.33 0.39 7.15
C GLN A 165 -10.77 -0.10 6.97
N ILE A 166 -11.77 0.76 7.08
CA ILE A 166 -13.18 0.38 6.89
C ILE A 166 -13.38 -0.10 5.46
N PRO A 167 -13.88 -1.32 5.26
CA PRO A 167 -14.05 -1.88 3.93
C PRO A 167 -14.97 -1.01 3.05
N SER A 168 -14.61 -0.89 1.77
CA SER A 168 -15.44 -0.15 0.79
C SER A 168 -16.09 -1.08 -0.24
N LYS A 169 -15.55 -2.30 -0.39
CA LYS A 169 -15.97 -3.22 -1.45
C LYS A 169 -16.91 -4.31 -0.93
N GLY A 170 -17.80 -4.77 -1.81
CA GLY A 170 -18.75 -5.83 -1.50
C GLY A 170 -19.92 -5.36 -0.62
N ILE A 171 -20.85 -6.26 -0.34
CA ILE A 171 -22.07 -5.96 0.41
C ILE A 171 -21.76 -5.55 1.85
N ILE A 172 -20.84 -6.28 2.51
CA ILE A 172 -20.44 -5.97 3.89
C ILE A 172 -19.78 -4.59 3.96
N GLY A 173 -18.85 -4.28 3.04
CA GLY A 173 -18.19 -2.99 3.03
C GLY A 173 -19.15 -1.82 2.86
N LYS A 174 -20.12 -1.93 1.95
CA LYS A 174 -21.16 -0.91 1.79
C LYS A 174 -21.97 -0.72 3.07
N LYS A 175 -22.43 -1.82 3.70
CA LYS A 175 -23.17 -1.74 4.97
C LYS A 175 -22.37 -1.17 6.13
N MET A 176 -21.05 -1.39 6.15
CA MET A 176 -20.16 -0.78 7.15
C MET A 176 -20.06 0.73 6.97
N ARG A 177 -19.94 1.21 5.75
CA ARG A 177 -19.91 2.65 5.45
C ARG A 177 -21.24 3.33 5.74
N GLU A 178 -22.37 2.67 5.48
CA GLU A 178 -23.72 3.16 5.80
C GLU A 178 -23.95 3.44 7.31
N LEU A 179 -23.04 3.02 8.20
CA LEU A 179 -23.10 3.33 9.63
C LEU A 179 -22.71 4.78 9.93
N PHE A 180 -21.90 5.39 9.07
CA PHE A 180 -21.45 6.77 9.25
C PHE A 180 -22.44 7.72 8.60
N VAL A 181 -22.99 8.59 9.41
CA VAL A 181 -24.09 9.49 9.04
C VAL A 181 -23.67 10.95 9.20
N PRO A 182 -24.25 11.87 8.42
CA PRO A 182 -23.99 13.29 8.57
C PRO A 182 -24.57 13.83 9.87
N ASP A 183 -24.19 15.06 10.20
CA ASP A 183 -24.81 15.85 11.25
C ASP A 183 -26.29 16.16 10.89
N GLU A 184 -27.07 16.53 11.89
CA GLU A 184 -28.47 16.87 11.70
C GLU A 184 -28.64 18.03 10.74
N GLY A 185 -29.62 17.96 9.85
CA GLY A 185 -29.85 18.95 8.80
C GLY A 185 -28.88 18.91 7.62
N CYS A 186 -27.85 18.03 7.67
CA CYS A 186 -26.82 17.91 6.64
C CYS A 186 -26.99 16.65 5.79
N VAL A 187 -26.28 16.62 4.67
CA VAL A 187 -26.05 15.43 3.86
C VAL A 187 -24.59 15.00 3.96
N TRP A 188 -24.31 13.73 3.69
CA TRP A 188 -22.95 13.25 3.60
C TRP A 188 -22.28 13.69 2.30
N GLY A 189 -21.12 14.33 2.40
CA GLY A 189 -20.29 14.71 1.27
C GLY A 189 -18.97 13.91 1.28
N SER A 190 -18.67 13.25 0.17
CA SER A 190 -17.37 12.63 -0.10
C SER A 190 -16.70 13.37 -1.25
N PHE A 191 -15.49 13.88 -1.01
CA PHE A 191 -14.68 14.65 -1.96
C PHE A 191 -13.38 13.92 -2.20
N ASP A 192 -13.17 13.40 -3.41
CA ASP A 192 -12.06 12.53 -3.77
C ASP A 192 -11.27 13.13 -4.93
N TYR A 193 -9.95 13.27 -4.76
CA TYR A 193 -9.09 13.73 -5.86
C TYR A 193 -9.09 12.71 -6.99
N SER A 194 -9.48 13.14 -8.18
CA SER A 194 -9.44 12.30 -9.37
C SER A 194 -8.00 12.10 -9.84
N GLN A 195 -7.50 10.87 -9.71
CA GLN A 195 -6.17 10.49 -10.18
C GLN A 195 -5.05 11.42 -9.63
N GLN A 196 -5.05 11.68 -8.32
CA GLN A 196 -4.10 12.58 -7.67
C GLN A 196 -2.64 12.23 -7.99
N GLU A 197 -2.23 10.98 -7.75
CA GLU A 197 -0.84 10.53 -7.98
C GLU A 197 -0.42 10.65 -9.47
N PRO A 198 -1.22 10.22 -10.47
CA PRO A 198 -0.92 10.47 -11.89
C PRO A 198 -0.71 11.93 -12.25
N ARG A 199 -1.55 12.84 -11.74
CA ARG A 199 -1.40 14.29 -11.99
C ARG A 199 -0.10 14.85 -11.42
N ILE A 200 0.31 14.36 -10.26
CA ILE A 200 1.61 14.71 -9.64
C ILE A 200 2.77 14.19 -10.49
N VAL A 201 2.69 12.97 -11.05
CA VAL A 201 3.72 12.45 -11.97
C VAL A 201 3.87 13.35 -13.19
N VAL A 202 2.75 13.73 -13.80
CA VAL A 202 2.76 14.64 -14.97
C VAL A 202 3.31 16.01 -14.60
N HIS A 203 2.92 16.55 -13.45
CA HIS A 203 3.46 17.81 -12.93
C HIS A 203 4.99 17.77 -12.83
N TYR A 204 5.55 16.76 -12.18
CA TYR A 204 7.01 16.64 -12.05
C TYR A 204 7.70 16.41 -13.41
N ALA A 205 7.12 15.59 -14.27
CA ALA A 205 7.68 15.38 -15.60
C ALA A 205 7.73 16.68 -16.43
N LEU A 206 6.64 17.46 -16.43
CA LEU A 206 6.61 18.76 -17.14
C LEU A 206 7.46 19.85 -16.46
N THR A 207 7.74 19.72 -15.20
CA THR A 207 8.58 20.67 -14.45
C THR A 207 10.06 20.38 -14.65
N LEU A 208 10.46 19.11 -14.54
CA LEU A 208 11.85 18.69 -14.67
C LEU A 208 12.34 18.59 -16.10
N TYR A 209 11.43 18.39 -17.04
CA TYR A 209 11.74 18.29 -18.46
C TYR A 209 11.00 19.37 -19.26
N PRO A 210 11.50 20.61 -19.29
CA PRO A 210 10.86 21.73 -19.97
C PRO A 210 11.02 21.59 -21.49
N TYR A 211 10.34 20.63 -22.10
CA TYR A 211 10.46 20.17 -23.48
C TYR A 211 10.16 21.26 -24.53
N LYS A 212 9.47 22.32 -24.15
CA LYS A 212 9.20 23.50 -25.01
C LYS A 212 10.40 24.42 -25.17
N ASN A 213 11.40 24.29 -24.30
CA ASN A 213 12.64 25.05 -24.45
C ASN A 213 13.51 24.40 -25.52
N PRO A 214 13.79 25.10 -26.67
CA PRO A 214 14.59 24.56 -27.74
C PRO A 214 16.07 24.37 -27.36
N ASP A 215 16.56 25.10 -26.35
CA ASP A 215 17.93 25.02 -25.86
C ASP A 215 18.22 23.76 -25.04
N ILE A 216 17.16 23.03 -24.69
CA ILE A 216 17.29 21.80 -23.90
C ILE A 216 17.31 20.60 -24.86
N GLU A 217 18.48 19.98 -24.93
CA GLU A 217 18.63 18.72 -25.67
C GLU A 217 17.96 17.56 -24.94
N MET A 218 17.07 16.87 -25.65
CA MET A 218 16.41 15.67 -25.16
C MET A 218 16.02 14.74 -26.31
N PRO A 219 15.88 13.40 -26.05
CA PRO A 219 15.42 12.46 -27.06
C PRO A 219 14.04 12.84 -27.63
N ASN A 220 13.84 12.69 -28.92
CA ASN A 220 12.57 13.05 -29.59
C ASN A 220 11.38 12.31 -29.01
N ASN A 221 11.50 11.02 -28.71
CA ASN A 221 10.41 10.24 -28.11
C ASN A 221 10.03 10.74 -26.70
N LEU A 222 10.97 11.30 -25.95
CA LEU A 222 10.68 11.93 -24.64
C LEU A 222 9.91 13.23 -24.86
N ARG A 223 10.36 14.09 -25.79
CA ARG A 223 9.70 15.34 -26.16
C ARG A 223 8.26 15.11 -26.61
N GLU A 224 8.07 14.20 -27.56
CA GLU A 224 6.75 13.82 -28.09
C GLU A 224 5.82 13.28 -26.99
N SER A 225 6.34 12.44 -26.10
CA SER A 225 5.54 11.88 -25.00
C SER A 225 5.12 12.94 -23.96
N LEU A 226 5.95 13.94 -23.70
CA LEU A 226 5.62 15.07 -22.81
C LEU A 226 4.61 16.01 -23.46
N GLU A 227 4.74 16.28 -24.75
CA GLU A 227 3.77 17.06 -25.53
C GLU A 227 2.40 16.38 -25.53
N GLN A 228 2.35 15.11 -25.86
CA GLN A 228 1.11 14.33 -25.92
C GLN A 228 0.39 14.28 -24.57
N ILE A 229 1.13 14.07 -23.46
CA ILE A 229 0.50 14.04 -22.14
C ILE A 229 0.02 15.43 -21.69
N GLU A 230 0.78 16.51 -21.96
CA GLU A 230 0.34 17.87 -21.64
C GLU A 230 -0.89 18.26 -22.48
N GLU A 231 -0.90 17.96 -23.78
CA GLU A 231 -2.03 18.25 -24.66
C GLU A 231 -3.30 17.53 -24.22
N SER A 232 -3.18 16.27 -23.79
CA SER A 232 -4.30 15.51 -23.23
C SER A 232 -4.96 16.25 -22.06
N TYR A 233 -4.21 16.96 -21.23
CA TYR A 233 -4.75 17.72 -20.09
C TYR A 233 -5.28 19.10 -20.46
N LYS A 234 -4.95 19.65 -21.63
CA LYS A 234 -5.52 20.92 -22.13
C LYS A 234 -6.98 20.78 -22.53
N SER A 235 -7.41 19.60 -22.95
CA SER A 235 -8.79 19.30 -23.34
C SER A 235 -9.79 19.29 -22.19
N GLY A 236 -9.33 19.40 -20.94
CA GLY A 236 -10.19 19.53 -19.75
C GLY A 236 -9.82 18.66 -18.55
N PHE A 237 -10.71 18.70 -17.54
CA PHE A 237 -10.50 18.04 -16.25
C PHE A 237 -10.68 16.52 -16.27
N ASP A 238 -11.32 15.96 -17.31
CA ASP A 238 -11.73 14.55 -17.38
C ASP A 238 -10.71 13.62 -18.03
N VAL A 239 -9.43 13.95 -17.91
CA VAL A 239 -8.35 13.13 -18.46
C VAL A 239 -8.17 11.86 -17.64
N ASP A 240 -8.25 10.72 -18.31
CA ASP A 240 -7.86 9.43 -17.75
C ASP A 240 -6.40 9.11 -18.11
N PHE A 241 -5.48 9.43 -17.20
CA PHE A 241 -4.05 9.14 -17.39
C PHE A 241 -3.77 7.70 -17.81
N HIS A 242 -4.51 6.74 -17.26
CA HIS A 242 -4.30 5.34 -17.60
C HIS A 242 -4.76 5.04 -19.02
N GLN A 243 -5.80 5.72 -19.50
CA GLN A 243 -6.25 5.60 -20.89
C GLN A 243 -5.25 6.28 -21.85
N VAL A 244 -4.80 7.50 -21.51
CA VAL A 244 -3.79 8.20 -22.35
C VAL A 244 -2.53 7.33 -22.50
N VAL A 245 -2.02 6.78 -21.41
CA VAL A 245 -0.85 5.89 -21.47
C VAL A 245 -1.16 4.58 -22.20
N ALA A 246 -2.38 4.05 -22.09
CA ALA A 246 -2.81 2.89 -22.85
C ALA A 246 -2.78 3.14 -24.35
N ASP A 247 -3.27 4.30 -24.77
CA ASP A 247 -3.30 4.70 -26.18
C ASP A 247 -1.88 4.93 -26.73
N MET A 248 -1.02 5.62 -25.95
CA MET A 248 0.41 5.82 -26.32
C MET A 248 1.16 4.50 -26.47
N ALA A 249 0.92 3.54 -25.60
CA ALA A 249 1.63 2.26 -25.58
C ALA A 249 0.93 1.14 -26.38
N HIS A 250 -0.24 1.43 -26.96
CA HIS A 250 -1.09 0.46 -27.70
C HIS A 250 -1.42 -0.79 -26.87
N ILE A 251 -1.80 -0.58 -25.59
CA ILE A 251 -2.17 -1.64 -24.63
C ILE A 251 -3.56 -1.37 -24.04
N SER A 252 -4.16 -2.38 -23.37
CA SER A 252 -5.43 -2.15 -22.70
C SER A 252 -5.28 -1.20 -21.51
N ARG A 253 -6.33 -0.41 -21.23
CA ARG A 253 -6.39 0.49 -20.04
C ARG A 253 -6.10 -0.25 -18.73
N THR A 254 -6.57 -1.49 -18.59
CA THR A 254 -6.31 -2.31 -17.40
C THR A 254 -4.83 -2.64 -17.24
N MET A 255 -4.16 -2.98 -18.33
CA MET A 255 -2.71 -3.20 -18.34
C MET A 255 -1.96 -1.90 -18.02
N ALA A 256 -2.31 -0.80 -18.68
CA ALA A 256 -1.71 0.51 -18.40
C ALA A 256 -1.88 0.92 -16.93
N LYS A 257 -3.06 0.73 -16.33
CA LYS A 257 -3.29 0.99 -14.91
C LYS A 257 -2.37 0.16 -14.02
N THR A 258 -2.23 -1.13 -14.30
CA THR A 258 -1.38 -2.03 -13.50
C THR A 258 0.10 -1.64 -13.64
N ILE A 259 0.55 -1.31 -14.85
CA ILE A 259 1.94 -0.87 -15.09
C ILE A 259 2.19 0.48 -14.42
N ASN A 260 1.34 1.47 -14.62
CA ASN A 260 1.48 2.81 -14.04
C ASN A 260 1.60 2.74 -12.51
N LEU A 261 0.63 2.10 -11.87
CA LEU A 261 0.68 1.93 -10.42
C LEU A 261 1.91 1.12 -9.99
N GLY A 262 2.21 0.05 -10.73
CA GLY A 262 3.38 -0.78 -10.45
C GLY A 262 4.68 0.00 -10.50
N LEU A 263 4.88 0.83 -11.53
CA LEU A 263 6.09 1.65 -11.68
C LEU A 263 6.20 2.71 -10.59
N PHE A 264 5.09 3.36 -10.22
CA PHE A 264 5.07 4.30 -9.10
C PHE A 264 5.52 3.63 -7.79
N TYR A 265 5.31 2.31 -7.67
CA TYR A 265 5.71 1.50 -6.52
C TYR A 265 7.01 0.69 -6.72
N GLY A 266 7.76 0.96 -7.80
CA GLY A 266 9.03 0.28 -8.09
C GLY A 266 8.87 -1.18 -8.51
N MET A 267 7.77 -1.53 -9.19
CA MET A 267 7.50 -2.88 -9.68
C MET A 267 8.42 -3.24 -10.85
N GLY A 268 9.09 -4.38 -10.73
CA GLY A 268 9.87 -4.95 -11.83
C GLY A 268 9.07 -5.95 -12.68
N LYS A 269 9.67 -6.42 -13.79
CA LYS A 269 9.08 -7.33 -14.79
C LYS A 269 8.50 -8.62 -14.20
N ILE A 270 9.15 -9.21 -13.18
CA ILE A 270 8.70 -10.47 -12.54
C ILE A 270 7.36 -10.27 -11.85
N LYS A 271 7.23 -9.17 -11.09
CA LYS A 271 5.98 -8.85 -10.41
C LYS A 271 4.87 -8.47 -11.39
N LEU A 272 5.22 -7.74 -12.47
CA LEU A 272 4.29 -7.43 -13.54
C LEU A 272 3.72 -8.71 -14.20
N ALA A 273 4.57 -9.70 -14.47
CA ALA A 273 4.15 -10.99 -14.99
C ALA A 273 3.11 -11.66 -14.10
N SER A 274 3.36 -11.67 -12.78
CA SER A 274 2.44 -12.24 -11.79
C SER A 274 1.10 -11.48 -11.70
N GLU A 275 1.14 -10.14 -11.68
CA GLU A 275 -0.06 -9.31 -11.53
C GLU A 275 -0.99 -9.38 -12.75
N LEU A 276 -0.42 -9.52 -13.95
CA LEU A 276 -1.19 -9.62 -15.20
C LEU A 276 -1.38 -11.05 -15.70
N ASN A 277 -0.90 -12.05 -14.95
CA ASN A 277 -0.94 -13.46 -15.34
C ASN A 277 -0.29 -13.72 -16.70
N LEU A 278 0.87 -13.10 -16.94
CA LEU A 278 1.66 -13.20 -18.15
C LEU A 278 2.89 -14.09 -17.93
N THR A 279 3.45 -14.62 -19.03
CA THR A 279 4.79 -15.23 -19.00
C THR A 279 5.86 -14.15 -18.79
N LYS A 280 7.05 -14.54 -18.31
CA LYS A 280 8.19 -13.61 -18.15
C LYS A 280 8.55 -12.90 -19.45
N ALA A 281 8.49 -13.61 -20.59
CA ALA A 281 8.75 -13.05 -21.92
C ALA A 281 7.71 -11.99 -22.31
N GLN A 282 6.42 -12.30 -22.17
CA GLN A 282 5.32 -11.37 -22.46
C GLN A 282 5.39 -10.11 -21.58
N ALA A 283 5.63 -10.30 -20.27
CA ALA A 283 5.79 -9.16 -19.36
C ALA A 283 7.01 -8.30 -19.71
N SER A 284 8.11 -8.90 -20.19
CA SER A 284 9.29 -8.16 -20.63
C SER A 284 9.02 -7.33 -21.89
N VAL A 285 8.34 -7.91 -22.87
CA VAL A 285 7.92 -7.18 -24.08
C VAL A 285 7.02 -6.01 -23.70
N LEU A 286 5.94 -6.27 -22.95
CA LEU A 286 4.99 -5.26 -22.50
C LEU A 286 5.67 -4.12 -21.71
N PHE A 287 6.56 -4.45 -20.79
CA PHE A 287 7.32 -3.49 -20.00
C PHE A 287 8.22 -2.60 -20.86
N ASN A 288 8.89 -3.19 -21.86
CA ASN A 288 9.78 -2.44 -22.78
C ASN A 288 8.96 -1.54 -23.70
N THR A 289 7.88 -2.04 -24.29
CA THR A 289 6.97 -1.25 -25.15
C THR A 289 6.40 -0.05 -24.40
N TYR A 290 5.96 -0.27 -23.15
CA TYR A 290 5.50 0.82 -22.30
C TYR A 290 6.56 1.91 -22.13
N HIS A 291 7.80 1.53 -21.78
CA HIS A 291 8.87 2.49 -21.55
C HIS A 291 9.38 3.17 -22.83
N GLU A 292 9.20 2.54 -23.99
CA GLU A 292 9.49 3.13 -25.27
C GLU A 292 8.47 4.21 -25.67
N LYS A 293 7.18 3.93 -25.39
CA LYS A 293 6.07 4.81 -25.77
C LYS A 293 5.73 5.89 -24.74
N ALA A 294 6.01 5.64 -23.45
CA ALA A 294 5.85 6.60 -22.37
C ALA A 294 7.17 6.78 -21.59
N PRO A 295 8.24 7.25 -22.23
CA PRO A 295 9.59 7.32 -21.64
C PRO A 295 9.69 8.27 -20.45
N PHE A 296 8.82 9.28 -20.34
CA PHE A 296 8.86 10.26 -19.26
C PHE A 296 8.71 9.64 -17.87
N VAL A 297 7.92 8.58 -17.71
CA VAL A 297 7.76 7.90 -16.40
C VAL A 297 9.05 7.19 -16.00
N LYS A 298 9.70 6.50 -16.95
CA LYS A 298 10.97 5.81 -16.70
C LYS A 298 12.08 6.81 -16.40
N LYS A 299 12.19 7.87 -17.21
CA LYS A 299 13.20 8.91 -17.02
C LYS A 299 13.05 9.57 -15.66
N LEU A 300 11.83 9.99 -15.30
CA LEU A 300 11.54 10.56 -13.98
C LEU A 300 11.95 9.62 -12.84
N SER A 301 11.63 8.32 -12.96
CA SER A 301 12.02 7.35 -11.94
C SER A 301 13.53 7.22 -11.79
N GLN A 302 14.26 7.17 -12.90
CA GLN A 302 15.71 7.03 -12.90
C GLN A 302 16.39 8.26 -12.32
N ASP A 303 16.03 9.46 -12.77
CA ASP A 303 16.63 10.71 -12.30
C ASP A 303 16.39 10.94 -10.81
N LEU A 304 15.19 10.55 -10.32
CA LEU A 304 14.89 10.62 -8.89
C LEU A 304 15.68 9.61 -8.07
N ILE A 305 15.97 8.43 -8.61
CA ILE A 305 16.83 7.44 -7.94
C ILE A 305 18.26 7.99 -7.84
N GLU A 306 18.81 8.48 -8.94
CA GLU A 306 20.14 9.09 -8.99
C GLU A 306 20.24 10.27 -8.03
N PHE A 307 19.28 11.20 -8.10
CA PHE A 307 19.22 12.34 -7.18
C PHE A 307 19.15 11.90 -5.71
N ALA A 308 18.36 10.86 -5.40
CA ALA A 308 18.25 10.34 -4.03
C ALA A 308 19.52 9.60 -3.57
N GLU A 309 20.27 8.99 -4.48
CA GLU A 309 21.56 8.36 -4.18
C GLU A 309 22.64 9.41 -3.89
N ASP A 310 22.65 10.51 -4.63
CA ASP A 310 23.63 11.60 -4.47
C ASP A 310 23.32 12.48 -3.24
N ASN A 311 22.08 12.93 -3.13
CA ASN A 311 21.68 13.92 -2.12
C ASN A 311 21.14 13.31 -0.83
N LYS A 312 20.81 12.01 -0.82
CA LYS A 312 20.24 11.26 0.34
C LYS A 312 18.89 11.81 0.81
N LEU A 313 18.24 12.62 0.01
CA LEU A 313 16.93 13.22 0.30
C LEU A 313 16.18 13.61 -0.99
N LEU A 314 14.86 13.81 -0.86
CA LEU A 314 13.97 14.37 -1.88
C LEU A 314 13.03 15.38 -1.21
N PHE A 315 12.61 16.40 -1.94
CA PHE A 315 11.60 17.36 -1.49
C PHE A 315 10.26 17.11 -2.18
N THR A 316 9.20 17.13 -1.40
CA THR A 316 7.81 17.01 -1.89
C THR A 316 7.26 18.38 -2.29
N LEU A 317 6.03 18.45 -2.83
CA LEU A 317 5.38 19.72 -3.23
C LEU A 317 5.20 20.71 -2.07
N GLY A 318 5.13 20.24 -0.84
CA GLY A 318 5.04 21.07 0.37
C GLY A 318 6.38 21.27 1.06
N ASP A 319 7.47 21.21 0.33
CA ASP A 319 8.85 21.38 0.82
C ASP A 319 9.24 20.46 2.00
N ARG A 320 8.49 19.36 2.17
CA ARG A 320 8.88 18.31 3.10
C ARG A 320 9.94 17.43 2.46
N PHE A 321 10.93 17.06 3.25
CA PHE A 321 11.99 16.17 2.78
C PHE A 321 11.75 14.70 3.20
N CYS A 322 12.04 13.79 2.27
CA CYS A 322 12.18 12.36 2.50
C CYS A 322 13.65 11.99 2.53
N ARG A 323 14.12 11.41 3.64
CA ARG A 323 15.54 11.04 3.81
C ARG A 323 15.79 9.59 3.38
N PHE A 324 16.97 9.36 2.78
CA PHE A 324 17.52 8.04 2.46
C PHE A 324 18.81 7.84 3.27
N ASN A 325 18.68 7.84 4.59
CA ASN A 325 19.79 7.78 5.56
C ASN A 325 20.17 6.37 6.02
N LYS A 326 19.64 5.36 5.37
CA LYS A 326 20.03 3.96 5.55
C LYS A 326 20.89 3.53 4.38
N TRP A 327 21.75 2.53 4.60
CA TRP A 327 22.71 2.06 3.63
C TRP A 327 22.56 0.55 3.39
N GLU A 328 22.85 0.11 2.18
CA GLU A 328 22.92 -1.29 1.78
C GLU A 328 24.13 -1.54 0.89
N THR A 329 24.69 -2.75 0.90
CA THR A 329 25.75 -3.11 -0.04
C THR A 329 25.22 -3.10 -1.48
N LYS A 330 26.08 -2.68 -2.42
CA LYS A 330 25.80 -2.78 -3.87
C LYS A 330 25.89 -4.24 -4.34
N ASP A 331 26.74 -5.04 -3.69
CA ASP A 331 26.90 -6.44 -4.00
C ASP A 331 25.76 -7.27 -3.43
N ARG A 332 25.05 -7.94 -4.32
CA ARG A 332 23.92 -8.80 -3.94
C ARG A 332 24.11 -10.20 -4.51
N SER A 333 24.14 -11.18 -3.63
CA SER A 333 24.19 -12.58 -4.01
C SER A 333 22.84 -13.07 -4.50
N TRP A 334 22.82 -13.72 -5.65
CA TRP A 334 21.63 -14.39 -6.16
C TRP A 334 21.52 -15.78 -5.55
N ASN A 335 20.40 -16.05 -4.89
CA ASN A 335 20.13 -17.36 -4.32
C ASN A 335 19.25 -18.18 -5.28
N ASN A 336 19.87 -19.16 -5.93
CA ASN A 336 19.20 -20.03 -6.92
C ASN A 336 18.12 -20.92 -6.28
N ALA A 337 18.28 -21.33 -5.01
CA ALA A 337 17.32 -22.22 -4.34
C ALA A 337 15.97 -21.54 -4.10
N ILE A 338 15.95 -20.22 -3.92
CA ILE A 338 14.74 -19.43 -3.68
C ILE A 338 14.42 -18.48 -4.83
N ASN A 339 15.20 -18.53 -5.92
CA ASN A 339 15.06 -17.71 -7.14
C ASN A 339 14.88 -16.21 -6.84
N ARG A 340 15.70 -15.68 -5.94
CA ARG A 340 15.74 -14.25 -5.56
C ARG A 340 17.11 -13.86 -5.02
N TYR A 341 17.36 -12.54 -5.01
CA TYR A 341 18.51 -11.99 -4.30
C TYR A 341 18.42 -12.23 -2.80
N GLU A 342 19.55 -12.54 -2.18
CA GLU A 342 19.63 -12.64 -0.73
C GLU A 342 19.31 -11.29 -0.08
N PRO A 343 18.63 -11.29 1.08
CA PRO A 343 18.44 -10.07 1.85
C PRO A 343 19.79 -9.52 2.29
N VAL A 344 20.03 -8.23 2.04
CA VAL A 344 21.21 -7.53 2.53
C VAL A 344 20.89 -6.77 3.81
N PRO A 345 21.84 -6.65 4.74
CA PRO A 345 21.68 -5.85 5.94
C PRO A 345 21.40 -4.38 5.60
N ILE A 346 20.45 -3.79 6.30
CA ILE A 346 20.18 -2.35 6.20
C ILE A 346 20.87 -1.68 7.39
N LEU A 347 21.87 -0.86 7.09
CA LEU A 347 22.80 -0.29 8.05
C LEU A 347 22.58 1.21 8.24
N THR A 348 23.04 1.76 9.35
CA THR A 348 23.32 3.20 9.45
C THR A 348 24.57 3.53 8.64
N GLU A 349 24.81 4.79 8.32
CA GLU A 349 26.02 5.19 7.60
C GLU A 349 27.30 4.80 8.36
N GLU A 350 27.30 5.01 9.67
CA GLU A 350 28.39 4.65 10.54
C GLU A 350 28.69 3.14 10.52
N ASN A 351 27.66 2.32 10.63
CA ASN A 351 27.80 0.86 10.56
C ASN A 351 28.22 0.38 9.17
N ALA A 352 27.80 1.04 8.09
CA ALA A 352 28.25 0.74 6.74
C ALA A 352 29.74 1.04 6.56
N LYS A 353 30.23 2.17 7.09
CA LYS A 353 31.64 2.53 7.13
C LYS A 353 32.47 1.53 7.95
N ARG A 354 31.93 1.11 9.11
CA ARG A 354 32.61 0.08 9.95
C ARG A 354 32.69 -1.27 9.24
N ALA A 355 31.58 -1.71 8.60
CA ALA A 355 31.56 -2.96 7.84
C ALA A 355 32.55 -2.91 6.67
N PHE A 356 32.58 -1.80 5.92
CA PHE A 356 33.54 -1.61 4.84
C PHE A 356 34.99 -1.66 5.32
N LYS A 357 35.31 -1.01 6.45
CA LYS A 357 36.65 -1.08 7.05
C LYS A 357 37.00 -2.51 7.44
N ALA A 358 36.07 -3.27 8.03
CA ALA A 358 36.27 -4.67 8.38
C ALA A 358 36.54 -5.56 7.16
N GLU A 359 35.78 -5.37 6.06
CA GLU A 359 35.99 -6.09 4.79
C GLU A 359 37.37 -5.80 4.19
N LEU A 360 37.81 -4.52 4.24
CA LEU A 360 39.14 -4.13 3.77
C LEU A 360 40.27 -4.77 4.61
N LEU A 361 40.13 -4.79 5.94
CA LEU A 361 41.10 -5.39 6.85
C LEU A 361 41.19 -6.91 6.64
N ASP A 362 40.06 -7.59 6.45
CA ASP A 362 40.03 -9.03 6.17
C ASP A 362 40.71 -9.36 4.83
N LYS A 363 40.45 -8.53 3.78
CA LYS A 363 40.98 -8.73 2.44
C LYS A 363 42.48 -8.43 2.31
N TYR A 364 42.96 -7.37 2.96
CA TYR A 364 44.32 -6.85 2.72
C TYR A 364 45.25 -7.04 3.90
N LYS A 365 44.81 -7.65 5.01
CA LYS A 365 45.62 -7.94 6.23
C LYS A 365 46.57 -6.75 6.54
N ASP A 366 46.90 -6.42 7.65
CA ASP A 366 47.82 -5.42 8.21
C ASP A 366 48.52 -4.35 7.31
N HIS A 367 48.26 -4.30 6.01
CA HIS A 367 48.86 -3.33 5.07
C HIS A 367 48.08 -2.07 4.87
N ILE A 368 46.93 -1.89 5.56
CA ILE A 368 46.14 -0.67 5.48
C ILE A 368 46.50 0.21 6.68
N ALA A 369 47.20 1.33 6.40
CA ALA A 369 47.39 2.37 7.39
C ALA A 369 46.01 2.83 7.89
N ASP A 370 45.89 3.17 9.18
CA ASP A 370 44.63 3.63 9.83
C ASP A 370 43.93 4.78 9.12
N ASN A 371 44.61 5.46 8.22
CA ASN A 371 44.13 6.61 7.45
C ASN A 371 43.63 6.26 6.03
N TYR A 372 43.72 5.03 5.57
CA TYR A 372 43.16 4.65 4.27
C TYR A 372 41.69 4.32 4.38
N MET A 373 40.90 5.35 4.44
CA MET A 373 39.45 5.26 4.27
C MET A 373 39.17 5.29 2.76
N GLY A 374 39.21 4.16 2.10
CA GLY A 374 38.71 4.04 0.74
C GLY A 374 37.28 4.57 0.66
N ASP A 375 36.87 5.00 -0.53
CA ASP A 375 35.50 5.49 -0.75
C ASP A 375 34.50 4.34 -0.58
N PHE A 376 33.89 4.24 0.62
CA PHE A 376 32.91 3.21 0.95
C PHE A 376 31.69 3.28 0.04
N THR A 377 31.43 4.42 -0.61
CA THR A 377 30.32 4.58 -1.54
C THR A 377 30.49 3.77 -2.83
N LYS A 378 31.69 3.26 -3.10
CA LYS A 378 31.90 2.30 -4.18
C LYS A 378 31.24 0.95 -3.91
N HIS A 379 31.15 0.52 -2.64
CA HIS A 379 30.62 -0.77 -2.19
C HIS A 379 29.24 -0.66 -1.58
N TYR A 380 28.90 0.49 -1.03
CA TYR A 380 27.62 0.77 -0.38
C TYR A 380 26.87 1.91 -1.08
N LYS A 381 25.54 1.87 -0.98
CA LYS A 381 24.67 2.94 -1.49
C LYS A 381 23.53 3.22 -0.51
N PRO A 382 22.89 4.38 -0.59
CA PRO A 382 21.69 4.64 0.17
C PRO A 382 20.61 3.60 -0.12
N ALA A 383 20.06 3.01 0.95
CA ALA A 383 19.05 1.96 0.85
C ALA A 383 17.68 2.54 0.46
N PHE A 384 16.89 1.72 -0.23
CA PHE A 384 15.52 2.04 -0.65
C PHE A 384 15.38 3.17 -1.68
N THR A 385 16.45 3.59 -2.35
CA THR A 385 16.40 4.63 -3.39
C THR A 385 15.48 4.26 -4.56
N TYR A 386 15.32 2.97 -4.85
CA TYR A 386 14.32 2.48 -5.81
C TYR A 386 12.87 2.88 -5.48
N LYS A 387 12.60 3.37 -4.25
CA LYS A 387 11.31 3.93 -3.82
C LYS A 387 11.23 5.45 -3.97
N ALA A 388 12.23 6.09 -4.58
CA ALA A 388 12.31 7.55 -4.67
C ALA A 388 11.05 8.15 -5.31
N LEU A 389 10.68 7.66 -6.50
CA LEU A 389 9.45 8.09 -7.18
C LEU A 389 8.19 7.89 -6.31
N ASN A 390 8.05 6.72 -5.68
CA ASN A 390 6.91 6.44 -4.81
C ASN A 390 6.84 7.41 -3.62
N ARG A 391 7.97 7.66 -2.95
CA ARG A 391 8.03 8.56 -1.79
C ARG A 391 7.72 10.00 -2.18
N LEU A 392 8.24 10.44 -3.33
CA LEU A 392 7.97 11.78 -3.86
C LEU A 392 6.48 11.96 -4.15
N ILE A 393 5.88 11.05 -4.91
CA ILE A 393 4.49 11.15 -5.34
C ILE A 393 3.53 11.03 -4.17
N GLN A 394 3.68 10.01 -3.33
CA GLN A 394 2.81 9.84 -2.16
C GLN A 394 2.98 10.94 -1.12
N GLY A 395 4.22 11.43 -0.96
CA GLY A 395 4.51 12.56 -0.10
C GLY A 395 3.81 13.83 -0.59
N SER A 396 3.96 14.14 -1.86
CA SER A 396 3.30 15.29 -2.50
C SER A 396 1.77 15.19 -2.48
N ALA A 397 1.22 13.99 -2.68
CA ALA A 397 -0.21 13.74 -2.53
C ALA A 397 -0.70 14.01 -1.10
N ALA A 398 0.11 13.60 -0.10
CA ALA A 398 -0.19 13.91 1.29
C ALA A 398 -0.14 15.42 1.59
N ASP A 399 0.81 16.13 0.99
CA ASP A 399 0.91 17.60 1.14
C ASP A 399 -0.33 18.30 0.57
N MET A 400 -0.77 17.92 -0.62
CA MET A 400 -1.97 18.47 -1.25
C MET A 400 -3.20 18.26 -0.35
N THR A 401 -3.41 17.05 0.15
CA THR A 401 -4.55 16.75 1.02
C THR A 401 -4.47 17.51 2.33
N LYS A 402 -3.28 17.61 2.94
CA LYS A 402 -3.06 18.36 4.19
C LYS A 402 -3.28 19.86 4.00
N LYS A 403 -2.75 20.43 2.89
CA LYS A 403 -2.97 21.86 2.57
C LYS A 403 -4.46 22.14 2.36
N ALA A 404 -5.17 21.30 1.62
CA ALA A 404 -6.62 21.42 1.45
C ALA A 404 -7.35 21.40 2.80
N MET A 405 -6.96 20.51 3.73
CA MET A 405 -7.56 20.46 5.07
C MET A 405 -7.29 21.74 5.88
N VAL A 406 -6.11 22.34 5.77
CA VAL A 406 -5.78 23.63 6.41
C VAL A 406 -6.63 24.75 5.82
N ASP A 407 -6.69 24.83 4.48
CA ASP A 407 -7.46 25.86 3.79
C ASP A 407 -8.97 25.78 4.08
N LEU A 408 -9.50 24.56 4.23
CA LEU A 408 -10.88 24.35 4.67
C LEU A 408 -11.09 24.75 6.13
N TYR A 409 -10.14 24.41 7.00
CA TYR A 409 -10.20 24.80 8.42
C TYR A 409 -10.23 26.31 8.61
N GLU A 410 -9.42 27.07 7.85
CA GLU A 410 -9.40 28.54 7.87
C GLU A 410 -10.74 29.15 7.41
N GLN A 411 -11.52 28.41 6.61
CA GLN A 411 -12.88 28.76 6.19
C GLN A 411 -13.98 28.23 7.15
N GLY A 412 -13.58 27.64 8.31
CA GLY A 412 -14.51 27.07 9.27
C GLY A 412 -15.09 25.71 8.88
N ILE A 413 -14.61 25.09 7.81
CA ILE A 413 -15.07 23.80 7.31
C ILE A 413 -14.19 22.68 7.82
N LEU A 414 -14.76 21.72 8.57
CA LEU A 414 -14.01 20.65 9.22
C LEU A 414 -14.30 19.28 8.59
N PRO A 415 -13.35 18.67 7.87
CA PRO A 415 -13.45 17.28 7.46
C PRO A 415 -13.55 16.35 8.67
N GLN A 416 -14.47 15.37 8.62
CA GLN A 416 -14.73 14.41 9.69
C GLN A 416 -13.95 13.12 9.52
N ILE A 417 -13.76 12.69 8.27
CA ILE A 417 -12.92 11.54 7.90
C ILE A 417 -12.00 11.95 6.75
N GLN A 418 -10.75 11.52 6.83
CA GLN A 418 -9.77 11.62 5.74
C GLN A 418 -9.29 10.21 5.39
N ILE A 419 -9.41 9.80 4.12
CA ILE A 419 -8.91 8.51 3.63
C ILE A 419 -8.11 8.73 2.37
N HIS A 420 -6.80 8.61 2.47
CA HIS A 420 -5.86 8.80 1.36
C HIS A 420 -6.02 10.18 0.70
N ASP A 421 -6.78 10.27 -0.37
CA ASP A 421 -7.09 11.44 -1.19
C ASP A 421 -8.55 11.88 -1.07
N GLU A 422 -9.35 11.21 -0.22
CA GLU A 422 -10.76 11.52 0.04
C GLU A 422 -10.93 12.28 1.35
N LEU A 423 -11.74 13.36 1.32
CA LEU A 423 -12.24 14.06 2.50
C LEU A 423 -13.75 13.85 2.60
N CYS A 424 -14.21 13.44 3.79
CA CYS A 424 -15.63 13.23 4.07
C CYS A 424 -16.10 14.16 5.18
N LEU A 425 -17.25 14.78 4.97
CA LEU A 425 -17.81 15.74 5.93
C LEU A 425 -19.33 15.88 5.77
N SER A 426 -19.96 16.46 6.78
CA SER A 426 -21.37 16.88 6.73
C SER A 426 -21.50 18.18 5.93
N ILE A 427 -22.36 18.20 4.94
CA ILE A 427 -22.62 19.31 4.01
C ILE A 427 -24.02 19.84 4.26
N ASP A 428 -24.13 21.10 4.59
CA ASP A 428 -25.39 21.81 4.86
C ASP A 428 -26.02 22.40 3.61
N SER A 429 -25.23 22.77 2.60
CA SER A 429 -25.69 23.41 1.38
C SER A 429 -24.86 23.02 0.15
N GLU A 430 -25.40 23.19 -1.05
CA GLU A 430 -24.63 22.99 -2.30
C GLU A 430 -23.52 24.04 -2.46
N GLU A 431 -23.69 25.23 -1.86
CA GLU A 431 -22.62 26.25 -1.86
C GLU A 431 -21.41 25.77 -1.03
N THR A 432 -21.67 25.21 0.16
CA THR A 432 -20.59 24.59 0.97
C THR A 432 -19.89 23.47 0.20
N ALA A 433 -20.66 22.63 -0.51
CA ALA A 433 -20.05 21.57 -1.33
C ALA A 433 -19.16 22.13 -2.45
N LYS A 434 -19.58 23.21 -3.10
CA LYS A 434 -18.81 23.91 -4.12
C LYS A 434 -17.52 24.51 -3.54
N VAL A 435 -17.62 25.19 -2.40
CA VAL A 435 -16.46 25.74 -1.70
C VAL A 435 -15.45 24.65 -1.35
N VAL A 436 -15.88 23.53 -0.78
CA VAL A 436 -14.99 22.40 -0.46
C VAL A 436 -14.27 21.90 -1.70
N LYS A 437 -15.01 21.66 -2.78
CA LYS A 437 -14.46 21.18 -4.04
C LYS A 437 -13.41 22.15 -4.60
N GLU A 438 -13.74 23.42 -4.71
CA GLU A 438 -12.84 24.45 -5.25
C GLU A 438 -11.60 24.64 -4.38
N THR A 439 -11.74 24.62 -3.05
CA THR A 439 -10.62 24.72 -2.11
C THR A 439 -9.67 23.55 -2.31
N MET A 440 -10.17 22.31 -2.41
CA MET A 440 -9.32 21.15 -2.67
C MET A 440 -8.63 21.24 -4.04
N GLU A 441 -9.35 21.65 -5.10
CA GLU A 441 -8.77 21.77 -6.45
C GLU A 441 -7.67 22.84 -6.53
N LYS A 442 -7.75 23.89 -5.71
CA LYS A 442 -6.81 25.04 -5.69
C LYS A 442 -5.73 24.94 -4.62
N ALA A 443 -5.81 23.99 -3.69
CA ALA A 443 -4.90 23.90 -2.54
C ALA A 443 -3.42 23.86 -2.94
N VAL A 444 -3.08 23.16 -4.03
CA VAL A 444 -1.73 23.16 -4.62
C VAL A 444 -1.87 23.22 -6.14
N LEU A 445 -1.23 24.21 -6.75
CA LEU A 445 -1.27 24.36 -8.21
C LEU A 445 -0.27 23.41 -8.88
N LEU A 446 -0.76 22.58 -9.76
CA LEU A 446 0.05 21.70 -10.61
C LEU A 446 0.18 22.29 -12.03
N LYS A 447 1.10 21.74 -12.84
CA LYS A 447 1.21 22.03 -14.29
C LYS A 447 -0.01 21.53 -15.07
N VAL A 448 -0.80 20.65 -14.49
CA VAL A 448 -2.06 20.12 -15.01
C VAL A 448 -3.17 20.37 -14.00
N PRO A 449 -4.42 20.58 -14.42
CA PRO A 449 -5.51 20.95 -13.51
C PRO A 449 -5.83 19.80 -12.53
N ASN A 450 -6.09 20.15 -11.27
CA ASN A 450 -6.66 19.22 -10.31
C ASN A 450 -8.16 19.07 -10.56
N LYS A 451 -8.68 17.88 -10.24
CA LYS A 451 -10.12 17.59 -10.28
C LYS A 451 -10.51 16.87 -9.01
N VAL A 452 -11.60 17.32 -8.40
CA VAL A 452 -12.22 16.68 -7.23
C VAL A 452 -13.62 16.18 -7.61
N ASN A 453 -13.86 14.90 -7.36
CA ASN A 453 -15.16 14.29 -7.53
C ASN A 453 -15.95 14.45 -6.24
N TYR A 454 -17.15 15.01 -6.33
CA TYR A 454 -18.09 15.13 -5.23
C TYR A 454 -19.19 14.08 -5.34
N LYS A 455 -19.44 13.38 -4.25
CA LYS A 455 -20.59 12.47 -4.11
C LYS A 455 -21.39 12.84 -2.89
N LYS A 456 -22.71 12.98 -3.09
CA LYS A 456 -23.68 13.27 -2.06
C LYS A 456 -24.44 12.03 -1.65
N GLY A 457 -24.68 11.85 -0.35
CA GLY A 457 -25.38 10.70 0.18
C GLY A 457 -26.12 10.99 1.49
N LYS A 458 -26.95 10.03 1.92
CA LYS A 458 -27.53 10.01 3.27
C LYS A 458 -26.56 9.50 4.33
N ASN A 459 -25.52 8.84 3.89
CA ASN A 459 -24.45 8.22 4.69
C ASN A 459 -23.20 8.08 3.80
N TRP A 460 -22.10 7.62 4.40
CA TRP A 460 -20.83 7.42 3.69
C TRP A 460 -20.87 6.35 2.62
#